data_5a7d616f3344a38b7f1fe0071c8087e4
#
_entry.id   5a7d616f3344a38b7f1fe0071c8087e4
#
_cell.length_a   1.000
_cell.length_b   1.000
_cell.length_c   1.000
_cell.angle_alpha   90.00
_cell.angle_beta   90.00
_cell.angle_gamma   90.00
#
_symmetry.space_group_name_H-M   'P 1'
#
loop_
_entity.id
_entity.type
_entity.pdbx_description
1 polymer ?
#
loop_
_entity_poly.entity_id
_entity_poly.type
_entity_poly.pdbx_seq_one_letter_code
_entity_poly.pdbx_strand_id
1 'polypeptide(L)'
;VLRYGENPHQQAAVYSDGTSSGPSLISARQLNGKELSYNNLLDIDSALSIVRSLPGAAAVVIKHNNPCGCASADELAPAVQKALDGDPVSAFGSILAFNQPVDAATAEVLSTPGLFIEAIGAPSFSPESVEILTTRPKWKNNVRLMEVGELGSTKAQVAYRQIGGGMLVQEADMNPDEYDQWKVVTEAQPDYRLARELR
;
A
#
# COMPACT_ATOMS: atom_id res chain seq x y z
N VAL A 1 -3.67 21.57 1.40
CA VAL A 1 -2.66 21.85 0.36
C VAL A 1 -1.59 20.80 0.49
N LEU A 2 -1.11 20.26 -0.65
CA LEU A 2 -0.03 19.30 -0.72
C LEU A 2 1.28 20.01 -1.10
N ARG A 3 2.39 19.30 -0.92
CA ARG A 3 3.72 19.84 -1.23
C ARG A 3 3.86 20.22 -2.71
N TYR A 4 3.35 19.38 -3.63
CA TYR A 4 3.24 19.60 -5.08
C TYR A 4 2.31 18.54 -5.68
N GLY A 5 1.96 18.69 -6.96
CA GLY A 5 1.16 17.75 -7.73
C GLY A 5 1.96 16.56 -8.24
N GLU A 6 1.57 15.99 -9.37
CA GLU A 6 2.32 14.91 -10.03
C GLU A 6 3.73 15.38 -10.40
N ASN A 7 3.88 16.61 -10.82
CA ASN A 7 5.17 17.24 -11.11
C ASN A 7 5.45 18.42 -10.16
N PRO A 8 6.72 18.75 -9.88
CA PRO A 8 7.11 19.76 -8.88
C PRO A 8 6.56 21.16 -9.11
N HIS A 9 6.25 21.53 -10.34
CA HIS A 9 5.70 22.85 -10.69
C HIS A 9 4.17 22.96 -10.54
N GLN A 10 3.48 21.85 -10.29
CA GLN A 10 2.04 21.80 -10.16
C GLN A 10 1.60 22.01 -8.72
N GLN A 11 0.63 22.89 -8.51
CA GLN A 11 -0.04 22.98 -7.21
C GLN A 11 -1.03 21.85 -7.05
N ALA A 12 -1.17 21.35 -5.82
CA ALA A 12 -2.10 20.27 -5.50
C ALA A 12 -2.75 20.46 -4.13
N ALA A 13 -3.93 19.91 -4.00
CA ALA A 13 -4.65 19.81 -2.74
C ALA A 13 -5.43 18.49 -2.69
N VAL A 14 -5.66 18.00 -1.50
CA VAL A 14 -6.57 16.89 -1.23
C VAL A 14 -7.86 17.45 -0.64
N TYR A 15 -8.98 16.91 -1.06
CA TYR A 15 -10.31 17.26 -0.59
C TYR A 15 -11.01 16.00 -0.08
N SER A 16 -11.75 16.14 1.01
CA SER A 16 -12.66 15.09 1.46
C SER A 16 -13.98 15.24 0.71
N ASP A 17 -14.56 14.13 0.30
CA ASP A 17 -15.91 14.10 -0.26
C ASP A 17 -17.01 14.20 0.80
N GLY A 18 -16.62 14.15 2.08
CA GLY A 18 -17.54 14.23 3.22
C GLY A 18 -18.38 12.97 3.45
N THR A 19 -18.18 11.91 2.67
CA THR A 19 -18.98 10.67 2.75
C THR A 19 -18.33 9.59 3.60
N SER A 20 -17.01 9.63 3.79
CA SER A 20 -16.28 8.62 4.53
C SER A 20 -16.41 8.81 6.04
N SER A 21 -17.13 7.90 6.68
CA SER A 21 -17.26 7.77 8.14
C SER A 21 -16.42 6.59 8.64
N GLY A 22 -15.11 6.65 8.52
CA GLY A 22 -14.26 5.55 8.96
C GLY A 22 -12.78 5.75 8.65
N PRO A 23 -11.96 4.74 8.93
CA PRO A 23 -10.54 4.76 8.61
C PRO A 23 -10.31 4.99 7.11
N SER A 24 -9.55 6.02 6.79
CA SER A 24 -9.23 6.39 5.41
C SER A 24 -7.90 7.13 5.36
N LEU A 25 -7.32 7.23 4.17
CA LEU A 25 -6.09 8.00 3.99
C LEU A 25 -6.29 9.49 4.31
N ILE A 26 -7.51 10.02 4.12
CA ILE A 26 -7.86 11.42 4.44
C ILE A 26 -7.90 11.68 5.95
N SER A 27 -8.35 10.70 6.73
CA SER A 27 -8.39 10.76 8.20
C SER A 27 -7.11 10.22 8.86
N ALA A 28 -6.16 9.75 8.07
CA ALA A 28 -4.92 9.14 8.56
C ALA A 28 -4.08 10.13 9.38
N ARG A 29 -3.44 9.62 10.42
CA ARG A 29 -2.49 10.37 11.23
C ARG A 29 -1.07 10.15 10.72
N GLN A 30 -0.39 11.20 10.32
CA GLN A 30 1.03 11.15 10.00
C GLN A 30 1.86 11.20 11.29
N LEU A 31 2.58 10.13 11.59
CA LEU A 31 3.41 10.01 12.81
C LEU A 31 4.81 10.57 12.64
N ASN A 32 5.34 10.55 11.42
CA ASN A 32 6.69 11.00 11.09
C ASN A 32 6.80 11.44 9.64
N GLY A 33 7.87 12.18 9.33
CA GLY A 33 8.32 12.46 7.98
C GLY A 33 7.91 13.82 7.42
N LYS A 34 8.28 14.03 6.16
CA LYS A 34 8.02 15.26 5.42
C LYS A 34 6.56 15.35 5.00
N GLU A 35 6.14 16.54 4.56
CA GLU A 35 4.85 16.76 3.94
C GLU A 35 4.58 15.78 2.79
N LEU A 36 3.33 15.40 2.65
CA LEU A 36 2.88 14.51 1.58
C LEU A 36 2.81 15.25 0.24
N SER A 37 3.21 14.59 -0.82
CA SER A 37 2.93 15.01 -2.19
C SER A 37 1.70 14.29 -2.75
N TYR A 38 1.23 14.74 -3.90
CA TYR A 38 0.18 14.08 -4.67
C TYR A 38 0.52 12.60 -4.93
N ASN A 39 1.73 12.33 -5.42
CA ASN A 39 2.18 10.96 -5.71
C ASN A 39 2.26 10.09 -4.46
N ASN A 40 2.68 10.63 -3.30
CA ASN A 40 2.68 9.84 -2.07
C ASN A 40 1.27 9.37 -1.70
N LEU A 41 0.27 10.25 -1.80
CA LEU A 41 -1.12 9.88 -1.49
C LEU A 41 -1.66 8.85 -2.50
N LEU A 42 -1.40 9.05 -3.78
CA LEU A 42 -1.83 8.15 -4.84
C LEU A 42 -1.24 6.74 -4.66
N ASP A 43 0.07 6.67 -4.41
CA ASP A 43 0.76 5.39 -4.22
C ASP A 43 0.34 4.69 -2.92
N ILE A 44 0.13 5.45 -1.81
CA ILE A 44 -0.37 4.85 -0.55
C ILE A 44 -1.80 4.33 -0.74
N ASP A 45 -2.68 5.07 -1.42
CA ASP A 45 -4.06 4.65 -1.67
C ASP A 45 -4.11 3.36 -2.50
N SER A 46 -3.31 3.28 -3.55
CA SER A 46 -3.17 2.07 -4.37
C SER A 46 -2.63 0.89 -3.56
N ALA A 47 -1.60 1.12 -2.75
CA ALA A 47 -1.04 0.07 -1.88
C ALA A 47 -2.07 -0.44 -0.85
N LEU A 48 -2.82 0.47 -0.22
CA LEU A 48 -3.89 0.13 0.72
C LEU A 48 -5.04 -0.62 0.05
N SER A 49 -5.38 -0.25 -1.17
CA SER A 49 -6.42 -0.94 -1.95
C SER A 49 -6.03 -2.40 -2.22
N ILE A 50 -4.80 -2.64 -2.66
CA ILE A 50 -4.30 -3.98 -2.95
C ILE A 50 -4.18 -4.81 -1.66
N VAL A 51 -3.57 -4.27 -0.60
CA VAL A 51 -3.34 -5.05 0.62
C VAL A 51 -4.62 -5.46 1.34
N ARG A 52 -5.73 -4.72 1.15
CA ARG A 52 -7.05 -5.08 1.69
C ARG A 52 -7.62 -6.36 1.09
N SER A 53 -7.30 -6.68 -0.16
CA SER A 53 -7.80 -7.87 -0.86
C SER A 53 -7.01 -9.13 -0.54
N LEU A 54 -5.86 -9.01 0.12
CA LEU A 54 -4.98 -10.13 0.40
C LEU A 54 -5.35 -10.85 1.70
N PRO A 55 -5.27 -12.20 1.72
CA PRO A 55 -5.52 -12.99 2.93
C PRO A 55 -4.35 -12.93 3.91
N GLY A 56 -4.63 -13.19 5.19
CA GLY A 56 -3.61 -13.29 6.23
C GLY A 56 -2.93 -11.96 6.55
N ALA A 57 -1.72 -12.01 7.09
CA ALA A 57 -0.87 -10.83 7.23
C ALA A 57 -0.20 -10.53 5.90
N ALA A 58 -0.43 -9.35 5.35
CA ALA A 58 -0.03 -9.02 3.99
C ALA A 58 0.70 -7.70 3.87
N ALA A 59 1.60 -7.65 2.88
CA ALA A 59 2.41 -6.49 2.54
C ALA A 59 2.41 -6.25 1.03
N VAL A 60 2.34 -4.99 0.64
CA VAL A 60 2.42 -4.51 -0.75
C VAL A 60 3.50 -3.44 -0.85
N VAL A 61 4.30 -3.53 -1.90
CA VAL A 61 5.36 -2.57 -2.26
C VAL A 61 4.98 -1.92 -3.57
N ILE A 62 4.79 -0.60 -3.57
CA ILE A 62 4.38 0.19 -4.74
C ILE A 62 5.54 1.07 -5.22
N LYS A 63 5.70 1.11 -6.52
CA LYS A 63 6.59 2.06 -7.20
C LYS A 63 5.86 2.69 -8.38
N HIS A 64 5.69 4.03 -8.35
CA HIS A 64 4.98 4.77 -9.41
C HIS A 64 3.60 4.19 -9.73
N ASN A 65 2.80 4.01 -8.69
CA ASN A 65 1.43 3.50 -8.73
C ASN A 65 1.28 2.06 -9.29
N ASN A 66 2.36 1.30 -9.34
CA ASN A 66 2.35 -0.11 -9.72
C ASN A 66 2.98 -0.98 -8.63
N PRO A 67 2.40 -2.15 -8.32
CA PRO A 67 3.00 -3.08 -7.38
C PRO A 67 4.27 -3.71 -7.98
N CYS A 68 5.38 -3.64 -7.27
CA CYS A 68 6.61 -4.34 -7.59
C CYS A 68 6.87 -5.51 -6.63
N GLY A 69 6.08 -5.61 -5.57
CA GLY A 69 6.08 -6.74 -4.65
C GLY A 69 4.78 -6.81 -3.86
N CYS A 70 4.31 -8.05 -3.65
CA CYS A 70 3.07 -8.33 -2.95
C CYS A 70 3.16 -9.72 -2.33
N ALA A 71 2.89 -9.84 -1.04
CA ALA A 71 2.97 -11.14 -0.37
C ALA A 71 2.10 -11.22 0.88
N SER A 72 1.70 -12.45 1.20
CA SER A 72 1.04 -12.83 2.44
C SER A 72 1.85 -13.87 3.20
N ALA A 73 1.69 -13.90 4.52
CA ALA A 73 2.26 -14.88 5.41
C ALA A 73 1.42 -15.02 6.69
N ASP A 74 1.85 -15.89 7.61
CA ASP A 74 1.20 -16.03 8.92
C ASP A 74 1.45 -14.80 9.81
N GLU A 75 2.60 -14.14 9.63
CA GLU A 75 2.99 -12.93 10.34
C GLU A 75 3.42 -11.82 9.38
N LEU A 76 3.38 -10.56 9.83
CA LEU A 76 3.64 -9.41 8.96
C LEU A 76 5.12 -9.32 8.54
N ALA A 77 6.07 -9.54 9.43
CA ALA A 77 7.49 -9.42 9.12
C ALA A 77 7.94 -10.36 7.98
N PRO A 78 7.58 -11.67 7.95
CA PRO A 78 7.80 -12.54 6.81
C PRO A 78 7.09 -12.10 5.52
N ALA A 79 5.86 -11.56 5.63
CA ALA A 79 5.14 -11.04 4.46
C ALA A 79 5.88 -9.86 3.84
N VAL A 80 6.36 -8.92 4.67
CA VAL A 80 7.16 -7.76 4.24
C VAL A 80 8.45 -8.21 3.55
N GLN A 81 9.19 -9.15 4.15
CA GLN A 81 10.42 -9.65 3.53
C GLN A 81 10.16 -10.26 2.15
N LYS A 82 9.14 -11.13 2.02
CA LYS A 82 8.75 -11.72 0.74
C LYS A 82 8.35 -10.68 -0.31
N ALA A 83 7.59 -9.66 0.10
CA ALA A 83 7.17 -8.60 -0.81
C ALA A 83 8.36 -7.77 -1.31
N LEU A 84 9.32 -7.46 -0.45
CA LEU A 84 10.57 -6.77 -0.81
C LEU A 84 11.46 -7.61 -1.73
N ASP A 85 11.49 -8.93 -1.53
CA ASP A 85 12.28 -9.87 -2.33
C ASP A 85 11.69 -10.07 -3.75
N GLY A 86 10.45 -9.68 -3.99
CA GLY A 86 9.79 -9.77 -5.29
C GLY A 86 10.52 -8.98 -6.39
N ASP A 87 10.93 -7.74 -6.10
CA ASP A 87 11.80 -6.91 -6.94
C ASP A 87 12.61 -5.95 -6.07
N PRO A 88 13.76 -6.39 -5.55
CA PRO A 88 14.59 -5.58 -4.66
C PRO A 88 15.10 -4.28 -5.30
N VAL A 89 15.20 -4.23 -6.61
CA VAL A 89 15.67 -3.05 -7.35
C VAL A 89 14.59 -1.97 -7.34
N SER A 90 13.36 -2.33 -7.69
CA SER A 90 12.22 -1.40 -7.69
C SER A 90 11.76 -1.04 -6.28
N ALA A 91 11.98 -1.90 -5.29
CA ALA A 91 11.68 -1.64 -3.89
C ALA A 91 12.47 -0.46 -3.29
N PHE A 92 13.60 -0.07 -3.91
CA PHE A 92 14.34 1.12 -3.47
C PHE A 92 13.57 2.41 -3.77
N GLY A 93 13.23 3.16 -2.72
CA GLY A 93 12.44 4.39 -2.81
C GLY A 93 10.95 4.14 -3.09
N SER A 94 10.44 3.02 -2.60
CA SER A 94 9.05 2.62 -2.73
C SER A 94 8.16 3.14 -1.60
N ILE A 95 6.86 2.90 -1.77
CA ILE A 95 5.83 3.10 -0.76
C ILE A 95 5.24 1.74 -0.42
N LEU A 96 5.05 1.48 0.87
CA LEU A 96 4.54 0.22 1.37
C LEU A 96 3.18 0.39 2.05
N ALA A 97 2.35 -0.63 1.96
CA ALA A 97 1.16 -0.74 2.81
C ALA A 97 1.02 -2.14 3.39
N PHE A 98 0.43 -2.18 4.59
CA PHE A 98 0.20 -3.40 5.36
C PHE A 98 -1.24 -3.46 5.85
N ASN A 99 -1.80 -4.66 5.95
CA ASN A 99 -3.15 -4.87 6.51
C ASN A 99 -3.15 -5.21 8.01
N GLN A 100 -1.98 -5.27 8.63
CA GLN A 100 -1.80 -5.54 10.05
C GLN A 100 -1.00 -4.40 10.73
N PRO A 101 -1.11 -4.23 12.06
CA PRO A 101 -0.26 -3.33 12.82
C PRO A 101 1.22 -3.62 12.63
N VAL A 102 2.02 -2.55 12.49
CA VAL A 102 3.49 -2.66 12.39
C VAL A 102 4.06 -2.82 13.79
N ASP A 103 4.67 -3.98 14.04
CA ASP A 103 5.37 -4.31 15.27
C ASP A 103 6.89 -4.09 15.16
N ALA A 104 7.62 -4.37 16.24
CA ALA A 104 9.08 -4.25 16.27
C ALA A 104 9.77 -5.19 15.28
N ALA A 105 9.28 -6.43 15.11
CA ALA A 105 9.85 -7.42 14.19
C ALA A 105 9.75 -6.93 12.74
N THR A 106 8.60 -6.40 12.36
CA THR A 106 8.38 -5.80 11.04
C THR A 106 9.29 -4.58 10.84
N ALA A 107 9.42 -3.71 11.85
CA ALA A 107 10.29 -2.53 11.78
C ALA A 107 11.78 -2.90 11.63
N GLU A 108 12.24 -4.00 12.21
CA GLU A 108 13.60 -4.53 12.02
C GLU A 108 13.84 -4.90 10.55
N VAL A 109 12.92 -5.62 9.92
CA VAL A 109 12.99 -5.95 8.47
C VAL A 109 13.09 -4.70 7.63
N LEU A 110 12.23 -3.71 7.88
CA LEU A 110 12.19 -2.44 7.16
C LEU A 110 13.46 -1.60 7.36
N SER A 111 14.15 -1.79 8.47
CA SER A 111 15.39 -1.05 8.81
C SER A 111 16.66 -1.67 8.23
N THR A 112 16.55 -2.72 7.42
CA THR A 112 17.68 -3.40 6.79
C THR A 112 18.54 -2.40 5.99
N PRO A 113 19.89 -2.42 6.17
CA PRO A 113 20.78 -1.56 5.43
C PRO A 113 20.67 -1.73 3.91
N GLY A 114 20.63 -0.61 3.19
CA GLY A 114 20.51 -0.60 1.72
C GLY A 114 19.07 -0.37 1.24
N LEU A 115 18.07 -0.59 2.07
CA LEU A 115 16.69 -0.26 1.76
C LEU A 115 16.45 1.26 1.91
N PHE A 116 15.60 1.80 1.05
CA PHE A 116 15.08 3.17 1.16
C PHE A 116 13.56 3.14 0.96
N ILE A 117 12.82 3.69 1.93
CA ILE A 117 11.36 3.73 1.93
C ILE A 117 10.90 5.18 2.03
N GLU A 118 9.97 5.60 1.18
CA GLU A 118 9.42 6.95 1.18
C GLU A 118 8.21 7.12 2.10
N ALA A 119 7.31 6.13 2.11
CA ALA A 119 6.15 6.15 2.98
C ALA A 119 5.66 4.74 3.32
N ILE A 120 4.99 4.62 4.47
CA ILE A 120 4.38 3.38 4.94
C ILE A 120 2.97 3.70 5.41
N GLY A 121 1.96 3.01 4.85
CA GLY A 121 0.58 3.02 5.31
C GLY A 121 0.25 1.74 6.07
N ALA A 122 -0.27 1.85 7.29
CA ALA A 122 -0.65 0.69 8.10
C ALA A 122 -1.81 1.03 9.04
N PRO A 123 -2.55 0.02 9.54
CA PRO A 123 -3.60 0.25 10.53
C PRO A 123 -3.11 1.02 11.76
N SER A 124 -1.97 0.61 12.31
CA SER A 124 -1.30 1.26 13.44
C SER A 124 0.19 0.89 13.49
N PHE A 125 0.93 1.55 14.38
CA PHE A 125 2.35 1.31 14.63
C PHE A 125 2.55 1.16 16.14
N SER A 126 3.28 0.13 16.56
CA SER A 126 3.68 0.03 17.98
C SER A 126 4.67 1.14 18.33
N PRO A 127 4.75 1.58 19.58
CA PRO A 127 5.75 2.57 20.00
C PRO A 127 7.17 2.17 19.64
N GLU A 128 7.50 0.89 19.81
CA GLU A 128 8.81 0.32 19.47
C GLU A 128 9.09 0.38 17.97
N SER A 129 8.09 0.08 17.13
CA SER A 129 8.25 0.16 15.68
C SER A 129 8.49 1.59 15.21
N VAL A 130 7.78 2.55 15.78
CA VAL A 130 8.01 3.99 15.50
C VAL A 130 9.43 4.38 15.90
N GLU A 131 9.89 4.00 17.09
CA GLU A 131 11.24 4.29 17.56
C GLU A 131 12.29 3.71 16.60
N ILE A 132 12.17 2.44 16.20
CA ILE A 132 13.09 1.80 15.27
C ILE A 132 13.12 2.55 13.93
N LEU A 133 11.96 2.79 13.31
CA LEU A 133 11.86 3.40 12.00
C LEU A 133 12.30 4.87 11.96
N THR A 134 12.19 5.59 13.08
CA THR A 134 12.55 6.99 13.18
C THR A 134 13.95 7.25 13.75
N THR A 135 14.70 6.20 14.11
CA THR A 135 16.05 6.36 14.69
C THR A 135 17.13 5.64 13.90
N ARG A 136 16.88 4.44 13.37
CA ARG A 136 17.91 3.57 12.80
C ARG A 136 18.18 3.77 11.31
N PRO A 137 17.17 3.78 10.40
CA PRO A 137 17.44 3.91 8.98
C PRO A 137 18.03 5.26 8.61
N LYS A 138 18.78 5.31 7.51
CA LYS A 138 19.32 6.58 6.97
C LYS A 138 18.20 7.55 6.54
N TRP A 139 17.04 7.02 6.16
CA TRP A 139 15.86 7.77 5.72
C TRP A 139 14.88 8.14 6.84
N LYS A 140 15.18 7.84 8.08
CA LYS A 140 14.36 8.03 9.29
C LYS A 140 13.63 9.37 9.41
N ASN A 141 14.29 10.48 9.04
CA ASN A 141 13.71 11.82 9.14
C ASN A 141 12.73 12.14 8.01
N ASN A 142 12.71 11.33 6.97
CA ASN A 142 11.96 11.61 5.73
C ASN A 142 10.76 10.68 5.53
N VAL A 143 10.80 9.47 6.08
CA VAL A 143 9.74 8.47 5.90
C VAL A 143 8.41 8.96 6.48
N ARG A 144 7.36 8.89 5.69
CA ARG A 144 6.00 9.20 6.14
C ARG A 144 5.40 7.93 6.73
N LEU A 145 5.16 7.94 8.03
CA LEU A 145 4.44 6.86 8.71
C LEU A 145 2.98 7.27 8.84
N MET A 146 2.10 6.61 8.08
CA MET A 146 0.69 6.93 7.97
C MET A 146 -0.15 5.89 8.70
N GLU A 147 -0.68 6.27 9.86
CA GLU A 147 -1.60 5.45 10.64
C GLU A 147 -3.02 5.69 10.12
N VAL A 148 -3.56 4.70 9.39
CA VAL A 148 -4.83 4.83 8.65
C VAL A 148 -6.03 4.26 9.41
N GLY A 149 -5.81 3.58 10.53
CA GLY A 149 -6.83 2.85 11.27
C GLY A 149 -7.10 1.46 10.68
N GLU A 150 -8.04 0.73 11.27
CA GLU A 150 -8.38 -0.63 10.83
C GLU A 150 -8.90 -0.64 9.39
N LEU A 151 -8.28 -1.47 8.56
CA LEU A 151 -8.70 -1.66 7.17
C LEU A 151 -9.91 -2.59 7.13
N GLY A 152 -11.10 -2.04 7.39
CA GLY A 152 -12.36 -2.79 7.23
C GLY A 152 -12.65 -3.15 5.77
N SER A 153 -13.67 -4.01 5.56
CA SER A 153 -14.19 -4.26 4.22
C SER A 153 -14.65 -2.94 3.58
N THR A 154 -14.14 -2.65 2.41
CA THR A 154 -14.58 -1.50 1.62
C THR A 154 -16.07 -1.63 1.32
N LYS A 155 -16.86 -0.65 1.74
CA LYS A 155 -18.23 -0.51 1.22
C LYS A 155 -18.14 -0.19 -0.26
N ALA A 156 -19.16 -0.57 -1.02
CA ALA A 156 -19.27 -0.23 -2.43
C ALA A 156 -18.87 1.23 -2.65
N GLN A 157 -17.79 1.43 -3.36
CA GLN A 157 -17.25 2.75 -3.67
C GLN A 157 -17.60 3.11 -5.11
N VAL A 158 -17.75 4.40 -5.33
CA VAL A 158 -17.93 4.95 -6.67
C VAL A 158 -16.59 5.46 -7.16
N ALA A 159 -16.16 5.01 -8.32
CA ALA A 159 -14.94 5.48 -8.97
C ALA A 159 -15.26 6.66 -9.89
N TYR A 160 -14.47 7.72 -9.79
CA TYR A 160 -14.60 8.94 -10.59
C TYR A 160 -13.39 9.12 -11.49
N ARG A 161 -13.62 9.47 -12.74
CA ARG A 161 -12.55 9.82 -13.68
C ARG A 161 -12.90 11.08 -14.44
N GLN A 162 -12.11 12.11 -14.28
CA GLN A 162 -12.27 13.35 -15.04
C GLN A 162 -11.96 13.13 -16.52
N ILE A 163 -12.80 13.71 -17.38
CA ILE A 163 -12.60 13.78 -18.81
C ILE A 163 -12.80 15.23 -19.29
N GLY A 164 -12.40 15.55 -20.52
CA GLY A 164 -12.65 16.89 -21.07
C GLY A 164 -14.12 17.22 -21.08
N GLY A 165 -14.53 18.27 -20.33
CA GLY A 165 -15.91 18.72 -20.23
C GLY A 165 -16.83 17.91 -19.32
N GLY A 166 -16.33 16.89 -18.59
CA GLY A 166 -17.19 16.08 -17.74
C GLY A 166 -16.44 15.11 -16.85
N MET A 167 -17.18 14.17 -16.27
CA MET A 167 -16.69 13.14 -15.36
C MET A 167 -17.39 11.81 -15.65
N LEU A 168 -16.61 10.75 -15.77
CA LEU A 168 -17.12 9.38 -15.78
C LEU A 168 -17.32 8.93 -14.33
N VAL A 169 -18.40 8.21 -14.09
CA VAL A 169 -18.74 7.66 -12.78
C VAL A 169 -19.12 6.20 -12.97
N GLN A 170 -18.54 5.32 -12.18
CA GLN A 170 -18.85 3.88 -12.19
C GLN A 170 -18.78 3.30 -10.78
N GLU A 171 -19.39 2.16 -10.58
CA GLU A 171 -19.15 1.35 -9.38
C GLU A 171 -17.70 0.84 -9.41
N ALA A 172 -17.02 0.84 -8.25
CA ALA A 172 -15.73 0.18 -8.14
C ALA A 172 -15.89 -1.33 -8.32
N ASP A 173 -14.93 -1.96 -8.97
CA ASP A 173 -14.89 -3.41 -9.09
C ASP A 173 -14.52 -4.03 -7.73
N MET A 174 -15.53 -4.56 -7.06
CA MET A 174 -15.43 -5.17 -5.74
C MET A 174 -15.75 -6.66 -5.77
N ASN A 175 -16.03 -7.21 -6.96
CA ASN A 175 -16.35 -8.63 -7.09
C ASN A 175 -15.07 -9.47 -6.96
N PRO A 176 -15.07 -10.50 -6.11
CA PRO A 176 -13.96 -11.45 -6.08
C PRO A 176 -13.90 -12.22 -7.40
N ASP A 177 -12.69 -12.53 -7.81
CA ASP A 177 -12.50 -13.41 -8.98
C ASP A 177 -13.10 -14.79 -8.74
N GLU A 178 -13.82 -15.29 -9.75
CA GLU A 178 -14.43 -16.63 -9.72
C GLU A 178 -13.41 -17.68 -10.20
N TYR A 179 -12.40 -17.95 -9.41
CA TYR A 179 -11.27 -18.85 -9.73
C TYR A 179 -11.71 -20.24 -10.22
N ASP A 180 -12.85 -20.74 -9.77
CA ASP A 180 -13.35 -22.05 -10.17
C ASP A 180 -13.80 -22.11 -11.64
N GLN A 181 -14.01 -20.95 -12.25
CA GLN A 181 -14.34 -20.83 -13.68
C GLN A 181 -13.09 -20.64 -14.56
N TRP A 182 -11.92 -20.46 -13.98
CA TRP A 182 -10.70 -20.24 -14.74
C TRP A 182 -10.30 -21.50 -15.51
N LYS A 183 -9.92 -21.30 -16.76
CA LYS A 183 -9.43 -22.36 -17.65
C LYS A 183 -7.98 -22.11 -17.99
N VAL A 184 -7.15 -23.14 -17.87
CA VAL A 184 -5.78 -23.09 -18.36
C VAL A 184 -5.83 -23.15 -19.89
N VAL A 185 -5.33 -22.09 -20.54
CA VAL A 185 -5.34 -21.94 -22.01
C VAL A 185 -3.96 -22.17 -22.63
N THR A 186 -2.94 -22.39 -21.82
CA THR A 186 -1.57 -22.68 -22.25
C THR A 186 -1.32 -24.17 -22.44
N GLU A 187 -0.33 -24.54 -23.27
CA GLU A 187 0.09 -25.95 -23.43
C GLU A 187 0.63 -26.51 -22.12
N ALA A 188 1.46 -25.74 -21.41
CA ALA A 188 1.93 -26.10 -20.08
C ALA A 188 0.77 -25.99 -19.07
N GLN A 189 0.53 -27.07 -18.36
CA GLN A 189 -0.51 -27.13 -17.33
C GLN A 189 0.15 -26.94 -15.95
N PRO A 190 -0.39 -26.06 -15.06
CA PRO A 190 0.11 -25.96 -13.71
C PRO A 190 -0.19 -27.25 -12.94
N ASP A 191 0.73 -27.68 -12.09
CA ASP A 191 0.42 -28.68 -11.09
C ASP A 191 -0.54 -28.11 -10.01
N TYR A 192 -1.01 -28.96 -9.10
CA TYR A 192 -1.95 -28.56 -8.05
C TYR A 192 -1.41 -27.43 -7.17
N ARG A 193 -0.11 -27.47 -6.85
CA ARG A 193 0.53 -26.45 -6.02
C ARG A 193 0.56 -25.10 -6.74
N LEU A 194 1.06 -25.07 -7.97
CA LEU A 194 1.14 -23.87 -8.78
C LEU A 194 -0.25 -23.29 -9.08
N ALA A 195 -1.24 -24.15 -9.40
CA ALA A 195 -2.62 -23.69 -9.61
C ALA A 195 -3.23 -23.04 -8.37
N ARG A 196 -2.86 -23.47 -7.17
CA ARG A 196 -3.29 -22.87 -5.92
C ARG A 196 -2.58 -21.54 -5.62
N GLU A 197 -1.30 -21.42 -5.99
CA GLU A 197 -0.52 -20.19 -5.82
C GLU A 197 -0.92 -19.09 -6.81
N LEU A 198 -1.53 -19.46 -7.96
CA LEU A 198 -2.01 -18.53 -8.98
C LEU A 198 -3.44 -17.98 -8.69
N ARG A 199 -4.13 -18.52 -7.69
CA ARG A 199 -5.45 -18.09 -7.22
C ARG A 199 -5.33 -17.10 -6.07
#